data_adc3d2b7fd6e2b6b3bb4c22674f4ba20
#
_entry.id   adc3d2b7fd6e2b6b3bb4c22674f4ba20
#
_cell.length_a   1.000
_cell.length_b   1.000
_cell.length_c   1.000
_cell.angle_alpha   90.00
_cell.angle_beta   90.00
_cell.angle_gamma   90.00
#
_symmetry.space_group_name_H-M   'P 1'
#
loop_
_entity.id
_entity.type
_entity.pdbx_description
1 polymer ?
#
loop_
_entity_poly.entity_id
_entity_poly.type
_entity_poly.pdbx_seq_one_letter_code
_entity_poly.pdbx_strand_id
1 'polypeptide(L)'
;MRLDFSVAVHSLLYLDENRPRKIASRELATSLQLNAVMIRNILSVLHKQGYIEGSVGKNGGYQLIRSLDEINVGELYDLTIPPTISYARFITGDSKGTKNTDTTDISANISQTLTDLFTLADEDYRKFYHQFTMTDLKEDLHAHGYFRRLINE
;
A
#
# COMPACT_ATOMS: atom_id res chain seq x y z
N MET A 1 -4.55 9.39 4.86
CA MET A 1 -4.13 8.02 4.51
C MET A 1 -4.61 7.72 3.11
N ARG A 2 -3.74 7.24 2.24
CA ARG A 2 -4.14 6.89 0.87
C ARG A 2 -4.89 5.56 0.86
N LEU A 3 -6.01 5.51 0.16
CA LEU A 3 -6.81 4.30 -0.01
C LEU A 3 -6.14 3.26 -0.92
N ASP A 4 -5.12 3.65 -1.67
CA ASP A 4 -4.48 2.83 -2.71
C ASP A 4 -4.01 1.46 -2.18
N PHE A 5 -3.40 1.43 -1.00
CA PHE A 5 -2.96 0.19 -0.37
C PHE A 5 -4.14 -0.74 -0.03
N SER A 6 -5.16 -0.21 0.63
CA SER A 6 -6.35 -1.01 0.99
C SER A 6 -7.10 -1.51 -0.25
N VAL A 7 -7.16 -0.69 -1.30
CA VAL A 7 -7.79 -1.06 -2.58
C VAL A 7 -7.00 -2.17 -3.26
N ALA A 8 -5.66 -2.11 -3.25
CA ALA A 8 -4.81 -3.15 -3.80
C ALA A 8 -5.01 -4.48 -3.07
N VAL A 9 -4.92 -4.47 -1.74
CA VAL A 9 -5.14 -5.64 -0.89
C VAL A 9 -6.52 -6.25 -1.14
N HIS A 10 -7.59 -5.46 -1.06
CA HIS A 10 -8.96 -5.94 -1.25
C HIS A 10 -9.18 -6.49 -2.66
N SER A 11 -8.65 -5.82 -3.69
CA SER A 11 -8.76 -6.30 -5.08
C SER A 11 -8.10 -7.67 -5.27
N LEU A 12 -6.89 -7.87 -4.74
CA LEU A 12 -6.18 -9.15 -4.85
C LEU A 12 -6.91 -10.28 -4.11
N LEU A 13 -7.43 -10.01 -2.91
CA LEU A 13 -8.22 -10.99 -2.16
C LEU A 13 -9.52 -11.34 -2.88
N TYR A 14 -10.21 -10.36 -3.45
CA TYR A 14 -11.43 -10.59 -4.22
C TYR A 14 -11.19 -11.43 -5.48
N LEU A 15 -10.09 -11.15 -6.20
CA LEU A 15 -9.70 -11.94 -7.37
C LEU A 15 -9.34 -13.37 -7.00
N ASP A 16 -8.63 -13.59 -5.90
CA ASP A 16 -8.29 -14.92 -5.41
C ASP A 16 -9.52 -15.73 -5.03
N GLU A 17 -10.46 -15.13 -4.30
CA GLU A 17 -11.71 -15.78 -3.87
C GLU A 17 -12.60 -16.21 -5.04
N ASN A 18 -12.52 -15.50 -6.15
CA ASN A 18 -13.34 -15.75 -7.34
C ASN A 18 -12.64 -16.58 -8.42
N ARG A 19 -11.46 -17.12 -8.15
CA ARG A 19 -10.78 -18.03 -9.11
C ARG A 19 -11.68 -19.21 -9.51
N PRO A 20 -11.65 -19.65 -10.75
CA PRO A 20 -10.83 -19.17 -11.88
C PRO A 20 -11.52 -18.08 -12.73
N ARG A 21 -12.58 -17.46 -12.22
CA ARG A 21 -13.40 -16.49 -12.95
C ARG A 21 -12.63 -15.17 -13.13
N LYS A 22 -12.71 -14.60 -14.34
CA LYS A 22 -12.23 -13.24 -14.60
C LYS A 22 -13.23 -12.21 -14.09
N ILE A 23 -12.72 -11.16 -13.45
CA ILE A 23 -13.53 -10.12 -12.80
C ILE A 23 -13.38 -8.81 -13.57
N ALA A 24 -14.49 -8.25 -14.04
CA ALA A 24 -14.49 -6.94 -14.66
C ALA A 24 -14.20 -5.83 -13.63
N SER A 25 -13.51 -4.76 -14.06
CA SER A 25 -13.22 -3.62 -13.18
C SER A 25 -14.48 -2.97 -12.58
N ARG A 26 -15.60 -3.01 -13.32
CA ARG A 26 -16.91 -2.52 -12.83
C ARG A 26 -17.44 -3.38 -11.68
N GLU A 27 -17.29 -4.69 -11.75
CA GLU A 27 -17.68 -5.60 -10.66
C GLU A 27 -16.86 -5.33 -9.41
N LEU A 28 -15.54 -5.19 -9.56
CA LEU A 28 -14.66 -4.78 -8.45
C LEU A 28 -15.08 -3.44 -7.84
N ALA A 29 -15.34 -2.44 -8.67
CA ALA A 29 -15.80 -1.12 -8.21
C ALA A 29 -17.08 -1.22 -7.38
N THR A 30 -18.04 -2.02 -7.83
CA THR A 30 -19.29 -2.26 -7.10
C THR A 30 -19.05 -3.00 -5.80
N SER A 31 -18.25 -4.07 -5.83
CA SER A 31 -17.95 -4.90 -4.67
C SER A 31 -17.17 -4.13 -3.58
N LEU A 32 -16.20 -3.33 -3.99
CA LEU A 32 -15.42 -2.49 -3.08
C LEU A 32 -16.13 -1.19 -2.70
N GLN A 33 -17.28 -0.87 -3.31
CA GLN A 33 -18.01 0.39 -3.12
C GLN A 33 -17.16 1.64 -3.43
N LEU A 34 -16.37 1.56 -4.48
CA LEU A 34 -15.42 2.60 -4.88
C LEU A 34 -15.64 3.06 -6.32
N ASN A 35 -15.07 4.21 -6.62
CA ASN A 35 -15.09 4.79 -7.96
C ASN A 35 -14.32 3.90 -8.95
N ALA A 36 -14.92 3.66 -10.12
CA ALA A 36 -14.33 2.83 -11.17
C ALA A 36 -12.98 3.34 -11.70
N VAL A 37 -12.73 4.66 -11.62
CA VAL A 37 -11.44 5.24 -12.03
C VAL A 37 -10.34 4.84 -11.05
N MET A 38 -10.62 4.90 -9.75
CA MET A 38 -9.67 4.47 -8.71
C MET A 38 -9.33 3.00 -8.87
N ILE A 39 -10.33 2.14 -9.08
CA ILE A 39 -10.12 0.71 -9.31
C ILE A 39 -9.23 0.47 -10.54
N ARG A 40 -9.52 1.11 -11.68
CA ARG A 40 -8.70 0.96 -12.89
C ARG A 40 -7.25 1.41 -12.70
N ASN A 41 -7.03 2.49 -11.94
CA ASN A 41 -5.68 2.95 -11.64
C ASN A 41 -4.89 1.90 -10.84
N ILE A 42 -5.48 1.34 -9.80
CA ILE A 42 -4.84 0.30 -8.99
C ILE A 42 -4.64 -0.99 -9.80
N LEU A 43 -5.63 -1.44 -10.56
CA LEU A 43 -5.49 -2.61 -11.43
C LEU A 43 -4.37 -2.43 -12.46
N SER A 44 -4.21 -1.21 -13.02
CA SER A 44 -3.09 -0.90 -13.91
C SER A 44 -1.74 -1.07 -13.24
N VAL A 45 -1.61 -0.62 -11.99
CA VAL A 45 -0.38 -0.77 -11.20
C VAL A 45 -0.10 -2.25 -10.92
N LEU A 46 -1.11 -3.00 -10.45
CA LEU A 46 -0.99 -4.42 -10.14
C LEU A 46 -0.66 -5.26 -11.39
N HIS A 47 -1.23 -4.92 -12.54
CA HIS A 47 -0.95 -5.56 -13.82
C HIS A 47 0.51 -5.33 -14.26
N LYS A 48 0.99 -4.09 -14.20
CA LYS A 48 2.39 -3.75 -14.54
C LYS A 48 3.41 -4.48 -13.68
N GLN A 49 3.07 -4.75 -12.43
CA GLN A 49 3.91 -5.48 -11.49
C GLN A 49 3.78 -7.01 -11.58
N GLY A 50 2.92 -7.50 -12.47
CA GLY A 50 2.75 -8.93 -12.71
C GLY A 50 2.04 -9.68 -11.58
N TYR A 51 1.19 -9.02 -10.81
CA TYR A 51 0.33 -9.68 -9.83
C TYR A 51 -0.95 -10.23 -10.47
N ILE A 52 -1.46 -9.54 -11.47
CA ILE A 52 -2.68 -9.86 -12.18
C ILE A 52 -2.46 -9.80 -13.69
N GLU A 53 -3.30 -10.48 -14.43
CA GLU A 53 -3.44 -10.30 -15.87
C GLU A 53 -4.86 -9.81 -16.22
N GLY A 54 -4.97 -9.16 -17.37
CA GLY A 54 -6.23 -8.64 -17.87
C GLY A 54 -6.46 -9.05 -19.32
N SER A 55 -7.71 -9.27 -19.68
CA SER A 55 -8.15 -9.49 -21.06
C SER A 55 -9.39 -8.69 -21.39
N VAL A 56 -9.50 -8.29 -22.65
CA VAL A 56 -10.63 -7.53 -23.18
C VAL A 56 -11.67 -8.45 -23.82
N GLY A 57 -12.89 -7.95 -24.00
CA GLY A 57 -13.99 -8.63 -24.69
C GLY A 57 -15.10 -9.10 -23.75
N LYS A 58 -16.07 -9.83 -24.32
CA LYS A 58 -17.30 -10.26 -23.62
C LYS A 58 -17.01 -11.12 -22.38
N ASN A 59 -15.98 -11.95 -22.44
CA ASN A 59 -15.53 -12.81 -21.33
C ASN A 59 -14.20 -12.30 -20.73
N GLY A 60 -13.90 -11.02 -20.92
CA GLY A 60 -12.72 -10.38 -20.38
C GLY A 60 -12.83 -10.03 -18.92
N GLY A 61 -11.75 -9.49 -18.39
CA GLY A 61 -11.62 -9.07 -17.00
C GLY A 61 -10.24 -9.37 -16.48
N TYR A 62 -10.08 -9.25 -15.18
CA TYR A 62 -8.83 -9.45 -14.47
C TYR A 62 -8.86 -10.76 -13.68
N GLN A 63 -7.70 -11.39 -13.59
CA GLN A 63 -7.49 -12.55 -12.74
C GLN A 63 -6.11 -12.49 -12.09
N LEU A 64 -6.01 -13.09 -10.93
CA LEU A 64 -4.75 -13.20 -10.19
C LEU A 64 -3.87 -14.28 -10.85
N ILE A 65 -2.59 -13.95 -11.10
CA ILE A 65 -1.63 -14.87 -11.71
C ILE A 65 -0.57 -15.38 -10.72
N ARG A 66 -0.41 -14.72 -9.58
CA ARG A 66 0.42 -15.20 -8.47
C ARG A 66 -0.45 -15.84 -7.39
N SER A 67 0.12 -16.73 -6.60
CA SER A 67 -0.53 -17.20 -5.39
C SER A 67 -0.37 -16.18 -4.25
N LEU A 68 -1.28 -16.18 -3.29
CA LEU A 68 -1.28 -15.19 -2.21
C LEU A 68 -0.05 -15.30 -1.29
N ASP A 69 0.53 -16.48 -1.17
CA ASP A 69 1.77 -16.72 -0.41
C ASP A 69 3.01 -16.13 -1.08
N GLU A 70 2.96 -15.89 -2.39
CA GLU A 70 4.03 -15.25 -3.16
C GLU A 70 3.91 -13.71 -3.16
N ILE A 71 2.85 -13.15 -2.61
CA ILE A 71 2.59 -11.71 -2.57
C ILE A 71 2.87 -11.18 -1.16
N ASN A 72 3.96 -10.44 -1.02
CA ASN A 72 4.33 -9.82 0.26
C ASN A 72 3.55 -8.52 0.48
N VAL A 73 3.00 -8.36 1.68
CA VAL A 73 2.21 -7.17 2.05
C VAL A 73 3.05 -5.90 2.06
N GLY A 74 4.32 -6.00 2.47
CA GLY A 74 5.25 -4.88 2.44
C GLY A 74 5.58 -4.40 1.02
N GLU A 75 5.71 -5.32 0.06
CA GLU A 75 5.88 -4.95 -1.35
C GLU A 75 4.68 -4.18 -1.89
N LEU A 76 3.45 -4.58 -1.52
CA LEU A 76 2.24 -3.83 -1.87
C LEU A 76 2.19 -2.47 -1.19
N TYR A 77 2.65 -2.39 0.07
CA TYR A 77 2.78 -1.13 0.78
C TYR A 77 3.76 -0.19 0.07
N ASP A 78 4.95 -0.66 -0.26
CA ASP A 78 5.97 0.09 -0.97
C ASP A 78 5.49 0.60 -2.33
N LEU A 79 4.71 -0.21 -3.03
CA LEU A 79 4.14 0.11 -4.33
C LEU A 79 3.07 1.20 -4.28
N THR A 80 2.28 1.24 -3.22
CA THR A 80 1.07 2.07 -3.12
C THR A 80 1.21 3.28 -2.21
N ILE A 81 2.14 3.23 -1.26
CA ILE A 81 2.38 4.32 -0.31
C ILE A 81 3.70 5.02 -0.64
N PRO A 82 3.67 6.31 -0.99
CA PRO A 82 4.90 7.04 -1.28
C PRO A 82 5.77 7.17 -0.03
N PRO A 83 7.10 7.25 -0.20
CA PRO A 83 8.01 7.49 0.91
C PRO A 83 7.68 8.75 1.70
N THR A 84 8.02 8.76 2.98
CA THR A 84 7.75 9.87 3.93
C THR A 84 8.32 11.21 3.46
N ILE A 85 9.33 11.21 2.61
CA ILE A 85 9.90 12.44 2.04
C ILE A 85 8.84 13.31 1.34
N SER A 86 7.72 12.71 0.90
CA SER A 86 6.58 13.48 0.38
C SER A 86 5.86 14.31 1.46
N TYR A 87 6.14 14.09 2.72
CA TYR A 87 5.64 14.91 3.84
C TYR A 87 6.47 16.17 4.09
N ALA A 88 7.56 16.40 3.35
CA ALA A 88 8.40 17.59 3.47
C ALA A 88 7.61 18.91 3.45
N ARG A 89 6.46 18.93 2.78
CA ARG A 89 5.53 20.07 2.78
C ARG A 89 4.95 20.43 4.14
N PHE A 90 5.05 19.55 5.13
CA PHE A 90 4.59 19.79 6.51
C PHE A 90 5.74 20.19 7.44
N ILE A 91 6.95 20.28 6.92
CA ILE A 91 8.12 20.67 7.68
C ILE A 91 8.17 22.20 7.70
N THR A 92 8.39 22.76 8.88
CA THR A 92 8.56 24.21 9.14
C THR A 92 10.04 24.57 9.22
N GLY A 93 10.36 25.86 9.24
CA GLY A 93 11.72 26.36 9.32
C GLY A 93 12.35 26.60 7.94
N ASP A 94 13.69 26.76 7.90
CA ASP A 94 14.42 27.04 6.67
C ASP A 94 14.55 25.78 5.81
N SER A 95 13.67 25.64 4.83
CA SER A 95 13.67 24.53 3.86
C SER A 95 14.71 24.70 2.73
N LYS A 96 15.38 25.85 2.65
CA LYS A 96 16.29 26.17 1.55
C LYS A 96 17.71 25.65 1.73
N GLY A 97 17.95 24.88 2.79
CA GLY A 97 19.20 24.14 2.96
C GLY A 97 20.44 25.06 3.06
N THR A 98 20.30 26.23 3.59
CA THR A 98 21.47 26.99 4.04
C THR A 98 22.15 26.13 5.11
N LYS A 99 23.30 25.57 4.76
CA LYS A 99 24.14 24.83 5.70
C LYS A 99 24.59 25.79 6.79
N ASN A 100 23.70 26.06 7.73
CA ASN A 100 24.09 26.74 8.96
C ASN A 100 24.85 25.71 9.79
N THR A 101 26.12 25.97 10.04
CA THR A 101 26.96 25.10 10.89
C THR A 101 26.68 25.30 12.37
N ASP A 102 25.80 26.24 12.71
CA ASP A 102 25.38 26.45 14.09
C ASP A 102 24.30 25.44 14.48
N THR A 103 24.72 24.41 15.21
CA THR A 103 23.85 23.33 15.68
C THR A 103 22.84 23.77 16.75
N THR A 104 22.94 25.03 17.23
CA THR A 104 22.02 25.58 18.23
C THR A 104 20.82 26.30 17.59
N ASP A 105 20.86 26.60 16.29
CA ASP A 105 19.75 27.25 15.60
C ASP A 105 18.64 26.25 15.27
N ILE A 106 17.56 26.30 16.03
CA ILE A 106 16.38 25.44 15.85
C ILE A 106 15.79 25.61 14.46
N SER A 107 15.59 26.85 14.01
CA SER A 107 14.94 27.12 12.72
C SER A 107 15.73 26.59 11.52
N ALA A 108 17.06 26.56 11.63
CA ALA A 108 17.94 26.04 10.59
C ALA A 108 17.99 24.49 10.57
N ASN A 109 17.78 23.84 11.71
CA ASN A 109 18.03 22.42 11.86
C ASN A 109 16.75 21.56 11.99
N ILE A 110 15.60 22.17 12.33
CA ILE A 110 14.34 21.42 12.58
C ILE A 110 13.89 20.58 11.39
N SER A 111 14.03 21.10 10.17
CA SER A 111 13.63 20.39 8.96
C SER A 111 14.38 19.08 8.77
N GLN A 112 15.70 19.10 9.01
CA GLN A 112 16.51 17.88 8.89
C GLN A 112 16.14 16.88 10.00
N THR A 113 16.03 17.35 11.24
CA THR A 113 15.66 16.50 12.38
C THR A 113 14.31 15.80 12.16
N LEU A 114 13.30 16.53 11.69
CA LEU A 114 11.99 15.95 11.42
C LEU A 114 12.01 15.00 10.22
N THR A 115 12.79 15.32 9.19
CA THR A 115 12.97 14.43 8.03
C THR A 115 13.58 13.10 8.47
N ASP A 116 14.61 13.12 9.30
CA ASP A 116 15.26 11.93 9.83
C ASP A 116 14.30 11.11 10.68
N LEU A 117 13.55 11.77 11.58
CA LEU A 117 12.54 11.11 12.40
C LEU A 117 11.45 10.42 11.56
N PHE A 118 10.93 11.12 10.55
CA PHE A 118 9.89 10.56 9.67
C PHE A 118 10.43 9.41 8.81
N THR A 119 11.68 9.52 8.37
CA THR A 119 12.34 8.44 7.62
C THR A 119 12.45 7.17 8.46
N LEU A 120 12.90 7.30 9.73
CA LEU A 120 12.97 6.16 10.65
C LEU A 120 11.60 5.54 10.90
N ALA A 121 10.56 6.36 11.09
CA ALA A 121 9.20 5.87 11.28
C ALA A 121 8.68 5.13 10.05
N ASP A 122 8.92 5.66 8.84
CA ASP A 122 8.52 5.03 7.59
C ASP A 122 9.22 3.67 7.38
N GLU A 123 10.52 3.59 7.70
CA GLU A 123 11.27 2.35 7.64
C GLU A 123 10.70 1.27 8.57
N ASP A 124 10.29 1.65 9.78
CA ASP A 124 9.70 0.71 10.73
C ASP A 124 8.31 0.23 10.28
N TYR A 125 7.47 1.11 9.72
CA TYR A 125 6.21 0.71 9.09
C TYR A 125 6.45 -0.28 7.96
N ARG A 126 7.41 -0.02 7.08
CA ARG A 126 7.73 -0.90 5.95
C ARG A 126 8.21 -2.25 6.44
N LYS A 127 9.13 -2.31 7.38
CA LYS A 127 9.61 -3.56 8.00
C LYS A 127 8.47 -4.37 8.61
N PHE A 128 7.53 -3.71 9.27
CA PHE A 128 6.37 -4.37 9.85
C PHE A 128 5.53 -5.07 8.78
N TYR A 129 5.15 -4.38 7.70
CA TYR A 129 4.35 -4.97 6.63
C TYR A 129 5.06 -6.07 5.86
N HIS A 130 6.38 -6.01 5.74
CA HIS A 130 7.18 -7.06 5.07
C HIS A 130 7.21 -8.40 5.80
N GLN A 131 6.73 -8.46 7.05
CA GLN A 131 6.62 -9.72 7.79
C GLN A 131 5.45 -10.60 7.33
N PHE A 132 4.54 -10.06 6.53
CA PHE A 132 3.28 -10.73 6.17
C PHE A 132 3.17 -10.97 4.67
N THR A 133 2.48 -12.06 4.32
CA THR A 133 2.00 -12.35 2.97
C THR A 133 0.50 -12.06 2.85
N MET A 134 -0.02 -12.05 1.64
CA MET A 134 -1.47 -11.93 1.43
C MET A 134 -2.25 -13.14 1.95
N THR A 135 -1.59 -14.31 2.07
CA THR A 135 -2.19 -15.49 2.73
C THR A 135 -2.45 -15.22 4.20
N ASP A 136 -1.51 -14.59 4.92
CA ASP A 136 -1.69 -14.24 6.34
C ASP A 136 -2.91 -13.33 6.54
N LEU A 137 -3.11 -12.35 5.66
CA LEU A 137 -4.30 -11.49 5.73
C LEU A 137 -5.59 -12.27 5.45
N LYS A 138 -5.59 -13.16 4.45
CA LYS A 138 -6.75 -14.00 4.14
C LYS A 138 -7.11 -14.92 5.31
N GLU A 139 -6.12 -15.52 5.94
CA GLU A 139 -6.33 -16.38 7.12
C GLU A 139 -6.89 -15.57 8.29
N ASP A 140 -6.41 -14.36 8.55
CA ASP A 140 -6.95 -13.48 9.59
C ASP A 140 -8.41 -13.09 9.34
N LEU A 141 -8.78 -12.83 8.09
CA LEU A 141 -10.18 -12.57 7.71
C LEU A 141 -11.11 -13.72 8.06
N HIS A 142 -10.70 -14.97 7.87
CA HIS A 142 -11.51 -16.15 8.15
C HIS A 142 -11.49 -16.55 9.62
N ALA A 143 -10.37 -16.39 10.29
CA ALA A 143 -10.17 -16.85 11.67
C ALA A 143 -10.37 -15.77 12.75
N HIS A 144 -10.53 -14.52 12.38
CA HIS A 144 -10.76 -13.35 13.23
C HIS A 144 -9.80 -13.26 14.43
N GLY A 145 -8.47 -13.36 14.22
CA GLY A 145 -7.77 -13.57 15.44
C GLY A 145 -6.36 -13.04 15.62
N TYR A 146 -5.51 -13.10 14.63
CA TYR A 146 -4.08 -12.77 14.86
C TYR A 146 -3.85 -11.29 15.16
N PHE A 147 -4.27 -10.41 14.27
CA PHE A 147 -4.06 -8.97 14.44
C PHE A 147 -4.84 -8.40 15.63
N ARG A 148 -6.04 -8.89 15.88
CA ARG A 148 -6.85 -8.46 17.02
C ARG A 148 -6.21 -8.85 18.36
N ARG A 149 -5.56 -10.00 18.43
CA ARG A 149 -4.81 -10.41 19.63
C ARG A 149 -3.64 -9.47 19.90
N LEU A 150 -2.85 -9.12 18.87
CA LEU A 150 -1.73 -8.18 19.00
C LEU A 150 -2.15 -6.79 19.50
N ILE A 151 -3.37 -6.35 19.16
CA ILE A 151 -3.90 -5.05 19.63
C ILE A 151 -4.30 -5.10 21.11
N ASN A 152 -4.69 -6.26 21.60
CA ASN A 152 -5.22 -6.43 22.96
C ASN A 152 -4.16 -6.90 23.98
N GLU A 153 -2.94 -7.15 23.56
CA GLU A 153 -1.78 -7.42 24.42
C GLU A 153 -1.12 -6.12 24.88
#